data_c29f6d7bcc81b087ee4eeb64ae5f655b
#
_entry.id   c29f6d7bcc81b087ee4eeb64ae5f655b
#
_cell.length_a   1.000
_cell.length_b   1.000
_cell.length_c   1.000
_cell.angle_alpha   90.00
_cell.angle_beta   90.00
_cell.angle_gamma   90.00
#
_symmetry.space_group_name_H-M   'P 1'
#
loop_
_entity.id
_entity.type
_entity.pdbx_description
1 polymer ?
#
loop_
_entity_poly.entity_id
_entity_poly.type
_entity_poly.pdbx_seq_one_letter_code
_entity_poly.pdbx_strand_id
1 'polypeptide(L)'
;MQSSIALVMDSEQVGALAHPVRSKILESLRSPDTAAGLARSFGRSRQSVSYHLKELERIGLIRHAGERRKGNFLEQLYQATASRLIVSSRFASNPQKLASVFRDQASLSQLVDLGERLQTDAAALIELAASEGREIPSASIESEVRFKDEAARAAFLGEFIPMLRNLLAKYGDSEGTPYRVALAAYPELEAES
;
A
#
# COMPACT_ATOMS: atom_id res chain seq x y z
N MET A 1 26.62 1.96 -11.90
CA MET A 1 26.76 0.50 -11.63
C MET A 1 25.85 0.16 -10.44
N GLN A 2 25.19 -0.99 -10.49
CA GLN A 2 24.44 -1.51 -9.34
C GLN A 2 25.44 -2.11 -8.34
N SER A 3 25.34 -1.73 -7.07
CA SER A 3 26.16 -2.33 -6.01
C SER A 3 25.72 -3.78 -5.75
N SER A 4 26.65 -4.65 -5.39
CA SER A 4 26.28 -6.02 -4.99
C SER A 4 25.54 -6.07 -3.66
N ILE A 5 25.91 -5.15 -2.74
CA ILE A 5 25.33 -5.06 -1.40
C ILE A 5 25.21 -3.59 -1.02
N ALA A 6 24.10 -3.19 -0.40
CA ALA A 6 23.95 -1.90 0.27
C ALA A 6 23.44 -2.10 1.71
N LEU A 7 23.94 -1.26 2.62
CA LEU A 7 23.54 -1.26 4.02
C LEU A 7 22.39 -0.27 4.20
N VAL A 8 21.28 -0.76 4.75
CA VAL A 8 20.11 0.04 5.12
C VAL A 8 20.37 0.62 6.50
N MET A 9 20.46 1.95 6.59
CA MET A 9 20.99 2.66 7.77
C MET A 9 19.97 3.58 8.46
N ASP A 10 18.82 3.82 7.85
CA ASP A 10 17.80 4.71 8.40
C ASP A 10 16.43 4.04 8.51
N SER A 11 15.55 4.64 9.31
CA SER A 11 14.21 4.12 9.58
C SER A 11 13.29 4.20 8.36
N GLU A 12 13.47 5.17 7.46
CA GLU A 12 12.66 5.30 6.25
C GLU A 12 12.97 4.16 5.26
N GLN A 13 14.25 3.83 5.11
CA GLN A 13 14.66 2.70 4.28
C GLN A 13 14.14 1.37 4.84
N VAL A 14 14.24 1.18 6.17
CA VAL A 14 13.68 -0.01 6.85
C VAL A 14 12.17 -0.08 6.66
N GLY A 15 11.46 1.05 6.85
CA GLY A 15 10.03 1.15 6.61
C GLY A 15 9.63 0.84 5.17
N ALA A 16 10.44 1.28 4.20
CA ALA A 16 10.19 0.95 2.79
C ALA A 16 10.31 -0.55 2.51
N LEU A 17 11.27 -1.24 3.13
CA LEU A 17 11.40 -2.69 3.01
C LEU A 17 10.25 -3.45 3.68
N ALA A 18 9.66 -2.88 4.71
CA ALA A 18 8.48 -3.44 5.37
C ALA A 18 7.20 -3.37 4.51
N HIS A 19 7.17 -2.47 3.54
CA HIS A 19 6.02 -2.27 2.68
C HIS A 19 5.91 -3.36 1.61
N PRO A 20 4.83 -4.18 1.55
CA PRO A 20 4.75 -5.33 0.66
C PRO A 20 4.95 -5.00 -0.82
N VAL A 21 4.38 -3.88 -1.29
CA VAL A 21 4.51 -3.45 -2.69
C VAL A 21 5.92 -2.95 -2.98
N ARG A 22 6.52 -2.17 -2.08
CA ARG A 22 7.89 -1.66 -2.27
C ARG A 22 8.92 -2.78 -2.26
N SER A 23 8.76 -3.78 -1.38
CA SER A 23 9.59 -4.99 -1.40
C SER A 23 9.51 -5.72 -2.74
N LYS A 24 8.30 -5.94 -3.27
CA LYS A 24 8.11 -6.57 -4.59
C LYS A 24 8.72 -5.74 -5.72
N ILE A 25 8.57 -4.43 -5.68
CA ILE A 25 9.19 -3.52 -6.66
C ILE A 25 10.71 -3.64 -6.60
N LEU A 26 11.31 -3.59 -5.42
CA LEU A 26 12.76 -3.71 -5.25
C LEU A 26 13.28 -5.06 -5.75
N GLU A 27 12.56 -6.14 -5.49
CA GLU A 27 12.91 -7.46 -5.99
C GLU A 27 12.86 -7.53 -7.51
N SER A 28 11.82 -6.97 -8.13
CA SER A 28 11.67 -6.91 -9.59
C SER A 28 12.71 -6.01 -10.26
N LEU A 29 13.12 -4.93 -9.59
CA LEU A 29 14.11 -3.97 -10.09
C LEU A 29 15.58 -4.41 -9.92
N ARG A 30 15.83 -5.68 -9.62
CA ARG A 30 17.17 -6.27 -9.81
C ARG A 30 17.61 -6.14 -11.28
N SER A 31 16.67 -6.18 -12.21
CA SER A 31 16.84 -5.79 -13.60
C SER A 31 16.06 -4.50 -13.89
N PRO A 32 16.56 -3.60 -14.78
CA PRO A 32 15.85 -2.36 -15.08
C PRO A 32 14.47 -2.62 -15.67
N ASP A 33 13.44 -1.92 -15.14
CA ASP A 33 12.08 -1.95 -15.69
C ASP A 33 11.42 -0.56 -15.56
N THR A 34 10.26 -0.40 -16.21
CA THR A 34 9.49 0.84 -16.25
C THR A 34 8.28 0.76 -15.30
N ALA A 35 7.75 1.93 -14.90
CA ALA A 35 6.51 1.99 -14.13
C ALA A 35 5.36 1.22 -14.81
N ALA A 36 5.25 1.29 -16.13
CA ALA A 36 4.23 0.58 -16.89
C ALA A 36 4.49 -0.93 -16.95
N GLY A 37 5.75 -1.38 -16.98
CA GLY A 37 6.13 -2.78 -16.92
C GLY A 37 5.73 -3.41 -15.59
N LEU A 38 6.16 -2.78 -14.50
CA LEU A 38 5.85 -3.19 -13.13
C LEU A 38 4.32 -3.17 -12.85
N ALA A 39 3.60 -2.14 -13.31
CA ALA A 39 2.16 -2.04 -13.15
C ALA A 39 1.44 -3.25 -13.76
N ARG A 40 1.81 -3.65 -14.97
CA ARG A 40 1.26 -4.86 -15.62
C ARG A 40 1.61 -6.13 -14.87
N SER A 41 2.86 -6.28 -14.42
CA SER A 41 3.32 -7.47 -13.69
C SER A 41 2.60 -7.66 -12.35
N PHE A 42 2.20 -6.55 -11.71
CA PHE A 42 1.56 -6.58 -10.39
C PHE A 42 0.04 -6.46 -10.45
N GLY A 43 -0.56 -6.25 -11.64
CA GLY A 43 -2.00 -6.00 -11.78
C GLY A 43 -2.44 -4.71 -11.08
N ARG A 44 -1.59 -3.65 -11.10
CA ARG A 44 -1.83 -2.37 -10.42
C ARG A 44 -1.90 -1.21 -11.41
N SER A 45 -2.46 -0.09 -10.97
CA SER A 45 -2.43 1.14 -11.75
C SER A 45 -0.99 1.67 -11.91
N ARG A 46 -0.70 2.27 -13.06
CA ARG A 46 0.60 2.92 -13.30
C ARG A 46 0.85 4.05 -12.30
N GLN A 47 -0.20 4.76 -11.88
CA GLN A 47 -0.11 5.85 -10.92
C GLN A 47 0.37 5.36 -9.56
N SER A 48 -0.20 4.26 -9.05
CA SER A 48 0.22 3.63 -7.81
C SER A 48 1.70 3.21 -7.86
N VAL A 49 2.09 2.49 -8.90
CA VAL A 49 3.49 2.07 -9.04
C VAL A 49 4.43 3.26 -9.15
N SER A 50 4.03 4.32 -9.87
CA SER A 50 4.83 5.55 -9.98
C SER A 50 5.02 6.25 -8.63
N TYR A 51 4.00 6.25 -7.77
CA TYR A 51 4.12 6.76 -6.41
C TYR A 51 5.17 5.99 -5.60
N HIS A 52 5.10 4.66 -5.60
CA HIS A 52 6.07 3.83 -4.90
C HIS A 52 7.50 3.96 -5.46
N LEU A 53 7.64 4.10 -6.77
CA LEU A 53 8.94 4.34 -7.39
C LEU A 53 9.55 5.68 -6.95
N LYS A 54 8.77 6.76 -6.92
CA LYS A 54 9.23 8.08 -6.44
C LYS A 54 9.71 8.01 -4.99
N GLU A 55 8.97 7.30 -4.14
CA GLU A 55 9.36 7.11 -2.73
C GLU A 55 10.65 6.31 -2.60
N LEU A 56 10.77 5.20 -3.32
CA LEU A 56 11.99 4.38 -3.32
C LEU A 56 13.20 5.14 -3.87
N GLU A 57 13.01 5.99 -4.87
CA GLU A 57 14.05 6.85 -5.43
C GLU A 57 14.45 7.94 -4.44
N ARG A 58 13.49 8.61 -3.79
CA ARG A 58 13.73 9.63 -2.76
C ARG A 58 14.61 9.14 -1.63
N ILE A 59 14.40 7.91 -1.18
CA ILE A 59 15.19 7.29 -0.10
C ILE A 59 16.42 6.51 -0.61
N GLY A 60 16.73 6.61 -1.90
CA GLY A 60 17.95 6.06 -2.49
C GLY A 60 17.99 4.54 -2.64
N LEU A 61 16.87 3.85 -2.56
CA LEU A 61 16.81 2.40 -2.76
C LEU A 61 16.73 1.99 -4.23
N ILE A 62 16.26 2.88 -5.09
CA ILE A 62 16.31 2.73 -6.55
C ILE A 62 16.94 3.97 -7.19
N ARG A 63 17.30 3.85 -8.45
CA ARG A 63 17.84 4.94 -9.26
C ARG A 63 17.27 4.88 -10.67
N HIS A 64 17.30 5.98 -11.34
CA HIS A 64 17.08 6.05 -12.78
C HIS A 64 18.20 5.30 -13.52
N ALA A 65 17.82 4.39 -14.39
CA ALA A 65 18.75 3.50 -15.10
C ALA A 65 18.81 3.75 -16.62
N GLY A 66 18.11 4.80 -17.08
CA GLY A 66 18.03 5.17 -18.49
C GLY A 66 16.59 5.27 -18.98
N GLU A 67 16.43 5.30 -20.28
CA GLU A 67 15.16 5.46 -20.94
C GLU A 67 14.94 4.37 -22.00
N ARG A 68 13.71 3.98 -22.19
CA ARG A 68 13.29 3.04 -23.23
C ARG A 68 12.22 3.67 -24.11
N ARG A 69 12.47 3.69 -25.42
CA ARG A 69 11.45 4.14 -26.38
C ARG A 69 10.45 3.03 -26.65
N LYS A 70 9.17 3.35 -26.51
CA LYS A 70 8.05 2.47 -26.85
C LYS A 70 7.05 3.20 -27.74
N GLY A 71 7.14 2.98 -29.04
CA GLY A 71 6.40 3.78 -30.03
C GLY A 71 6.83 5.25 -29.95
N ASN A 72 5.88 6.15 -29.77
CA ASN A 72 6.12 7.61 -29.64
C ASN A 72 6.39 8.07 -28.20
N PHE A 73 6.41 7.16 -27.21
CA PHE A 73 6.61 7.50 -25.81
C PHE A 73 8.00 7.11 -25.33
N LEU A 74 8.57 7.95 -24.47
CA LEU A 74 9.79 7.68 -23.74
C LEU A 74 9.43 7.20 -22.33
N GLU A 75 9.78 5.97 -22.00
CA GLU A 75 9.55 5.38 -20.66
C GLU A 75 10.84 5.41 -19.86
N GLN A 76 10.77 5.92 -18.63
CA GLN A 76 11.90 5.90 -17.69
C GLN A 76 12.14 4.50 -17.15
N LEU A 77 13.39 4.06 -17.14
CA LEU A 77 13.84 2.82 -16.56
C LEU A 77 14.36 3.06 -15.14
N TYR A 78 13.91 2.24 -14.20
CA TYR A 78 14.37 2.25 -12.82
C TYR A 78 15.11 0.97 -12.51
N GLN A 79 16.06 1.03 -11.60
CA GLN A 79 16.83 -0.12 -11.13
C GLN A 79 17.13 0.02 -9.64
N ALA A 80 17.08 -1.07 -8.90
CA ALA A 80 17.53 -1.10 -7.51
C ALA A 80 19.02 -0.73 -7.40
N THR A 81 19.37 0.07 -6.40
CA THR A 81 20.75 0.54 -6.18
C THR A 81 21.70 -0.58 -5.79
N ALA A 82 21.17 -1.66 -5.19
CA ALA A 82 21.89 -2.85 -4.83
C ALA A 82 21.08 -4.12 -5.08
N SER A 83 21.78 -5.23 -5.36
CA SER A 83 21.14 -6.55 -5.53
C SER A 83 20.76 -7.21 -4.20
N ARG A 84 21.39 -6.80 -3.10
CA ARG A 84 21.11 -7.23 -1.73
C ARG A 84 21.08 -6.01 -0.81
N LEU A 85 20.06 -5.96 0.06
CA LEU A 85 19.92 -4.95 1.09
C LEU A 85 20.12 -5.64 2.44
N ILE A 86 21.05 -5.12 3.25
CA ILE A 86 21.33 -5.61 4.59
C ILE A 86 20.88 -4.54 5.57
N VAL A 87 19.97 -4.89 6.47
CA VAL A 87 19.53 -3.99 7.54
C VAL A 87 20.64 -3.87 8.58
N SER A 88 21.00 -2.65 8.94
CA SER A 88 22.04 -2.37 9.94
C SER A 88 21.74 -3.04 11.27
N SER A 89 22.76 -3.56 11.94
CA SER A 89 22.67 -4.15 13.28
C SER A 89 22.10 -3.22 14.34
N ARG A 90 22.14 -1.89 14.13
CA ARG A 90 21.49 -0.90 15.01
C ARG A 90 19.96 -1.11 15.08
N PHE A 91 19.33 -1.56 14.01
CA PHE A 91 17.91 -1.92 14.01
C PHE A 91 17.67 -3.34 14.51
N ALA A 92 18.60 -4.25 14.28
CA ALA A 92 18.55 -5.61 14.81
C ALA A 92 18.69 -5.65 16.34
N SER A 93 19.37 -4.66 16.93
CA SER A 93 19.54 -4.54 18.39
C SER A 93 18.26 -4.15 19.15
N ASN A 94 17.24 -3.66 18.44
CA ASN A 94 15.94 -3.34 19.04
C ASN A 94 14.79 -3.95 18.22
N PRO A 95 14.46 -5.25 18.43
CA PRO A 95 13.42 -5.95 17.68
C PRO A 95 12.02 -5.31 17.84
N GLN A 96 11.74 -4.67 18.98
CA GLN A 96 10.45 -4.01 19.23
C GLN A 96 10.29 -2.76 18.38
N LYS A 97 11.34 -1.93 18.28
CA LYS A 97 11.34 -0.74 17.42
C LYS A 97 11.23 -1.12 15.94
N LEU A 98 11.94 -2.16 15.53
CA LEU A 98 11.83 -2.69 14.18
C LEU A 98 10.40 -3.17 13.90
N ALA A 99 9.82 -3.95 14.81
CA ALA A 99 8.45 -4.46 14.67
C ALA A 99 7.38 -3.35 14.66
N SER A 100 7.57 -2.22 15.38
CA SER A 100 6.66 -1.08 15.30
C SER A 100 6.73 -0.39 13.94
N VAL A 101 7.94 -0.08 13.45
CA VAL A 101 8.13 0.52 12.12
C VAL A 101 7.52 -0.36 11.02
N PHE A 102 7.69 -1.67 11.10
CA PHE A 102 7.07 -2.60 10.16
C PHE A 102 5.54 -2.57 10.23
N ARG A 103 4.96 -2.53 11.42
CA ARG A 103 3.50 -2.45 11.61
C ARG A 103 2.91 -1.15 11.08
N ASP A 104 3.49 -0.03 11.44
CA ASP A 104 2.99 1.30 11.08
C ASP A 104 3.02 1.51 9.57
N GLN A 105 4.13 1.17 8.93
CA GLN A 105 4.27 1.27 7.48
C GLN A 105 3.34 0.29 6.73
N ALA A 106 3.18 -0.93 7.22
CA ALA A 106 2.26 -1.89 6.62
C ALA A 106 0.81 -1.41 6.71
N SER A 107 0.41 -0.81 7.84
CA SER A 107 -0.94 -0.27 8.05
C SER A 107 -1.25 0.87 7.08
N LEU A 108 -0.39 1.89 6.99
CA LEU A 108 -0.59 3.02 6.07
C LEU A 108 -0.61 2.58 4.60
N SER A 109 0.20 1.59 4.25
CA SER A 109 0.22 1.03 2.91
C SER A 109 -1.07 0.30 2.54
N GLN A 110 -1.64 -0.42 3.51
CA GLN A 110 -2.92 -1.07 3.33
C GLN A 110 -4.06 -0.06 3.11
N LEU A 111 -3.98 1.14 3.71
CA LEU A 111 -4.94 2.22 3.44
C LEU A 111 -4.87 2.70 1.99
N VAL A 112 -3.68 2.90 1.44
CA VAL A 112 -3.50 3.27 0.03
C VAL A 112 -4.06 2.19 -0.90
N ASP A 113 -3.69 0.93 -0.65
CA ASP A 113 -4.18 -0.21 -1.42
C ASP A 113 -5.72 -0.37 -1.33
N LEU A 114 -6.28 -0.10 -0.16
CA LEU A 114 -7.73 -0.11 0.05
C LEU A 114 -8.41 1.00 -0.74
N GLY A 115 -7.89 2.23 -0.68
CA GLY A 115 -8.41 3.39 -1.43
C GLY A 115 -8.42 3.15 -2.94
N GLU A 116 -7.33 2.62 -3.50
CA GLU A 116 -7.25 2.27 -4.92
C GLU A 116 -8.28 1.21 -5.33
N ARG A 117 -8.44 0.17 -4.51
CA ARG A 117 -9.43 -0.87 -4.77
C ARG A 117 -10.85 -0.32 -4.71
N LEU A 118 -11.17 0.51 -3.71
CA LEU A 118 -12.49 1.13 -3.60
C LEU A 118 -12.81 2.00 -4.82
N GLN A 119 -11.86 2.81 -5.28
CA GLN A 119 -12.04 3.63 -6.48
C GLN A 119 -12.27 2.76 -7.74
N THR A 120 -11.48 1.71 -7.91
CA THR A 120 -11.60 0.80 -9.05
C THR A 120 -12.91 0.04 -9.04
N ASP A 121 -13.29 -0.52 -7.90
CA ASP A 121 -14.55 -1.27 -7.74
C ASP A 121 -15.77 -0.34 -7.94
N ALA A 122 -15.73 0.89 -7.37
CA ALA A 122 -16.80 1.85 -7.53
C ALA A 122 -17.01 2.27 -8.99
N ALA A 123 -15.93 2.53 -9.73
CA ALA A 123 -16.00 2.85 -11.16
C ALA A 123 -16.62 1.70 -11.96
N ALA A 124 -16.18 0.47 -11.72
CA ALA A 124 -16.74 -0.72 -12.40
C ALA A 124 -18.22 -0.94 -12.06
N LEU A 125 -18.62 -0.71 -10.80
CA LEU A 125 -20.02 -0.84 -10.37
C LEU A 125 -20.91 0.24 -10.99
N ILE A 126 -20.42 1.47 -11.15
CA ILE A 126 -21.14 2.56 -11.82
C ILE A 126 -21.35 2.20 -13.31
N GLU A 127 -20.33 1.71 -13.99
CA GLU A 127 -20.44 1.27 -15.38
C GLU A 127 -21.45 0.11 -15.53
N LEU A 128 -21.40 -0.85 -14.61
CA LEU A 128 -22.34 -1.98 -14.60
C LEU A 128 -23.78 -1.50 -14.36
N ALA A 129 -24.01 -0.62 -13.38
CA ALA A 129 -25.32 -0.04 -13.11
C ALA A 129 -25.89 0.68 -14.33
N ALA A 130 -25.04 1.48 -15.01
CA ALA A 130 -25.43 2.21 -16.21
C ALA A 130 -25.76 1.29 -17.39
N SER A 131 -24.98 0.20 -17.58
CA SER A 131 -25.18 -0.74 -18.70
C SER A 131 -26.40 -1.64 -18.51
N GLU A 132 -26.70 -2.04 -17.27
CA GLU A 132 -27.79 -2.95 -16.95
C GLU A 132 -29.08 -2.22 -16.54
N GLY A 133 -29.03 -0.91 -16.32
CA GLY A 133 -30.19 -0.10 -15.92
C GLY A 133 -30.77 -0.49 -14.56
N ARG A 134 -29.93 -1.03 -13.66
CA ARG A 134 -30.36 -1.48 -12.32
C ARG A 134 -29.57 -0.82 -11.21
N GLU A 135 -30.22 -0.67 -10.06
CA GLU A 135 -29.54 -0.25 -8.83
C GLU A 135 -28.63 -1.38 -8.30
N ILE A 136 -27.42 -0.99 -7.88
CA ILE A 136 -26.50 -1.89 -7.19
C ILE A 136 -26.54 -1.55 -5.72
N PRO A 137 -27.03 -2.46 -4.85
CA PRO A 137 -27.10 -2.22 -3.41
C PRO A 137 -25.70 -1.98 -2.83
N SER A 138 -25.47 -0.81 -2.27
CA SER A 138 -24.22 -0.43 -1.62
C SER A 138 -24.50 0.44 -0.39
N ALA A 139 -23.58 0.44 0.57
CA ALA A 139 -23.65 1.29 1.74
C ALA A 139 -22.25 1.82 2.08
N SER A 140 -22.16 3.09 2.46
CA SER A 140 -20.96 3.70 3.01
C SER A 140 -21.29 4.42 4.30
N ILE A 141 -20.40 4.33 5.28
CA ILE A 141 -20.50 5.03 6.55
C ILE A 141 -19.17 5.74 6.78
N GLU A 142 -19.26 7.05 6.98
CA GLU A 142 -18.15 7.88 7.39
C GLU A 142 -18.49 8.56 8.70
N SER A 143 -17.56 8.59 9.65
CA SER A 143 -17.78 9.21 10.95
C SER A 143 -16.44 9.68 11.52
N GLU A 144 -16.44 10.89 12.09
CA GLU A 144 -15.33 11.40 12.87
C GLU A 144 -15.51 10.97 14.34
N VAL A 145 -14.42 10.51 14.96
CA VAL A 145 -14.37 10.23 16.39
C VAL A 145 -13.06 10.78 16.97
N ARG A 146 -13.17 11.47 18.10
CA ARG A 146 -12.02 12.03 18.83
C ARG A 146 -11.72 11.15 20.03
N PHE A 147 -10.56 10.51 20.03
CA PHE A 147 -10.10 9.72 21.17
C PHE A 147 -9.33 10.61 22.15
N LYS A 148 -9.58 10.40 23.44
CA LYS A 148 -8.88 11.12 24.49
C LYS A 148 -7.38 10.86 24.50
N ASP A 149 -7.00 9.61 24.23
CA ASP A 149 -5.62 9.13 24.21
C ASP A 149 -5.51 7.83 23.40
N GLU A 150 -4.29 7.35 23.23
CA GLU A 150 -4.00 6.11 22.50
C GLU A 150 -4.65 4.87 23.13
N ALA A 151 -4.79 4.85 24.46
CA ALA A 151 -5.43 3.73 25.16
C ALA A 151 -6.92 3.66 24.82
N ALA A 152 -7.62 4.80 24.76
CA ALA A 152 -9.02 4.88 24.35
C ALA A 152 -9.20 4.43 22.89
N ARG A 153 -8.30 4.83 21.99
CA ARG A 153 -8.30 4.39 20.60
C ARG A 153 -8.10 2.88 20.48
N ALA A 154 -7.13 2.33 21.21
CA ALA A 154 -6.84 0.91 21.22
C ALA A 154 -8.02 0.08 21.77
N ALA A 155 -8.67 0.57 22.85
CA ALA A 155 -9.84 -0.05 23.42
C ALA A 155 -11.01 -0.09 22.41
N PHE A 156 -11.30 1.03 21.77
CA PHE A 156 -12.31 1.12 20.72
C PHE A 156 -12.09 0.09 19.61
N LEU A 157 -10.88 0.02 19.05
CA LEU A 157 -10.56 -0.94 17.99
C LEU A 157 -10.63 -2.38 18.49
N GLY A 158 -10.24 -2.61 19.75
CA GLY A 158 -10.33 -3.91 20.44
C GLY A 158 -11.75 -4.43 20.57
N GLU A 159 -12.75 -3.56 20.70
CA GLU A 159 -14.17 -3.92 20.74
C GLU A 159 -14.79 -3.97 19.34
N PHE A 160 -14.48 -2.99 18.50
CA PHE A 160 -15.09 -2.83 17.19
C PHE A 160 -14.74 -3.98 16.23
N ILE A 161 -13.47 -4.39 16.17
CA ILE A 161 -13.04 -5.46 15.26
C ILE A 161 -13.71 -6.80 15.54
N PRO A 162 -13.77 -7.29 16.80
CA PRO A 162 -14.51 -8.50 17.12
C PRO A 162 -16.01 -8.38 16.84
N MET A 163 -16.63 -7.23 17.13
CA MET A 163 -18.03 -6.98 16.84
C MET A 163 -18.31 -7.12 15.34
N LEU A 164 -17.50 -6.49 14.50
CA LEU A 164 -17.63 -6.60 13.03
C LEU A 164 -17.46 -8.06 12.57
N ARG A 165 -16.44 -8.77 13.07
CA ARG A 165 -16.24 -10.19 12.75
C ARG A 165 -17.44 -11.06 13.11
N ASN A 166 -18.05 -10.82 14.26
CA ASN A 166 -19.23 -11.55 14.69
C ASN A 166 -20.43 -11.26 13.77
N LEU A 167 -20.62 -10.03 13.33
CA LEU A 167 -21.66 -9.67 12.37
C LEU A 167 -21.43 -10.35 11.02
N LEU A 168 -20.20 -10.32 10.51
CA LEU A 168 -19.83 -11.00 9.26
C LEU A 168 -20.04 -12.52 9.35
N ALA A 169 -19.71 -13.14 10.48
CA ALA A 169 -19.94 -14.58 10.70
C ALA A 169 -21.43 -14.91 10.84
N LYS A 170 -22.23 -14.02 11.43
CA LYS A 170 -23.66 -14.22 11.63
C LYS A 170 -24.48 -14.12 10.34
N TYR A 171 -24.11 -13.19 9.46
CA TYR A 171 -24.89 -12.88 8.25
C TYR A 171 -24.20 -13.34 6.95
N GLY A 172 -22.94 -13.77 7.01
CA GLY A 172 -22.23 -14.31 5.86
C GLY A 172 -22.74 -15.71 5.51
N ASP A 173 -22.87 -15.96 4.20
CA ASP A 173 -23.24 -17.24 3.64
C ASP A 173 -22.25 -17.59 2.52
N SER A 174 -21.85 -18.87 2.45
CA SER A 174 -20.89 -19.35 1.44
C SER A 174 -21.46 -19.42 0.03
N GLU A 175 -22.78 -19.51 -0.10
CA GLU A 175 -23.50 -19.60 -1.38
C GLU A 175 -24.13 -18.25 -1.81
N GLY A 176 -24.03 -17.23 -0.93
CA GLY A 176 -24.61 -15.90 -1.16
C GLY A 176 -23.81 -15.05 -2.16
N THR A 177 -24.41 -13.93 -2.58
CA THR A 177 -23.71 -12.94 -3.41
C THR A 177 -22.55 -12.33 -2.63
N PRO A 178 -21.32 -12.32 -3.18
CA PRO A 178 -20.16 -11.80 -2.46
C PRO A 178 -20.22 -10.27 -2.33
N TYR A 179 -20.09 -9.78 -1.11
CA TYR A 179 -19.91 -8.36 -0.79
C TYR A 179 -18.55 -8.13 -0.16
N ARG A 180 -17.90 -7.05 -0.55
CA ARG A 180 -16.66 -6.61 0.11
C ARG A 180 -17.01 -5.64 1.22
N VAL A 181 -16.62 -5.98 2.45
CA VAL A 181 -16.72 -5.09 3.61
C VAL A 181 -15.32 -4.67 4.01
N ALA A 182 -15.08 -3.38 4.10
CA ALA A 182 -13.80 -2.82 4.51
C ALA A 182 -14.00 -1.81 5.63
N LEU A 183 -13.08 -1.81 6.58
CA LEU A 183 -12.99 -0.84 7.65
C LEU A 183 -11.60 -0.20 7.62
N ALA A 184 -11.55 1.12 7.66
CA ALA A 184 -10.33 1.87 7.86
C ALA A 184 -10.54 2.88 9.00
N ALA A 185 -9.56 2.98 9.90
CA ALA A 185 -9.48 4.00 10.93
C ALA A 185 -8.08 4.60 10.91
N TYR A 186 -7.99 5.89 10.64
CA TYR A 186 -6.72 6.61 10.48
C TYR A 186 -6.85 8.04 11.01
N PRO A 187 -5.76 8.68 11.43
CA PRO A 187 -5.79 10.06 11.87
C PRO A 187 -6.22 10.99 10.73
N GLU A 188 -7.09 11.94 11.03
CA GLU A 188 -7.35 13.06 10.13
C GLU A 188 -6.12 13.98 10.09
N LEU A 189 -5.72 14.39 8.89
CA LEU A 189 -4.67 15.39 8.73
C LEU A 189 -5.28 16.74 9.00
N GLU A 190 -4.73 17.49 9.96
CA GLU A 190 -5.08 18.89 10.14
C GLU A 190 -4.77 19.63 8.84
N ALA A 191 -5.77 20.27 8.24
CA ALA A 191 -5.55 21.15 7.10
C ALA A 191 -4.63 22.28 7.58
N GLU A 192 -3.47 22.42 6.95
CA GLU A 192 -2.62 23.59 7.16
C GLU A 192 -3.43 24.84 6.79
N SER A 193 -3.73 25.66 7.82
CA SER A 193 -4.46 26.93 7.70
C SER A 193 -3.56 28.01 7.14
#